data_341fd45c29622a4819606ad330f546a3
#
_entry.id   341fd45c29622a4819606ad330f546a3
#
_cell.length_a   1.000
_cell.length_b   1.000
_cell.length_c   1.000
_cell.angle_alpha   90.00
_cell.angle_beta   90.00
_cell.angle_gamma   90.00
#
_symmetry.space_group_name_H-M   'P 1'
#
loop_
_entity.id
_entity.type
_entity.pdbx_description
1 polymer ?
#
loop_
_entity_poly.entity_id
_entity_poly.type
_entity_poly.pdbx_seq_one_letter_code
_entity_poly.pdbx_strand_id
1 'polypeptide(L)'
;TTRLVGSEMCIRDRLPFDIELKEPLLEQYCRLTYDPELYFNPEAMPIYMKQPVSLPSETAFIRRTRETDSPLQRMAPGYENYEALSVLFSAAFNRALEELDGYREGDDIQPLLVCLAEHCFRAGIPEEDTVRWTKAHYRLPSDELLIRETVKSVYRTAKGFGKKSSLTAEQLFAMQMDEFMKRRYEFRYNALTTEVEYRERHSFNFYFRPVDKRVLASITMNAMCEGVKMWDRDVIRYLDSDHVPIYHPVEDFLYHLPRWDGKDRILELANRVPCDNPHWAPLFRRWFLSMTAHWMGMDKRHANSTSPLLIGPQAYRKSTFCRMLLPPALQAYYTDSIDFSRKRDAELYLNRFLLINMDEFDQISPTQQAFLKHILQKPVVNTRRPNASAVEELRRYASFIATSNHRDLLT
;
A
#
# COMPACT_ATOMS: atom_id res chain seq x y z
N THR A 1 23.84 13.81 16.80
CA THR A 1 24.82 13.03 15.99
C THR A 1 24.49 11.55 15.93
N THR A 2 24.11 10.93 17.03
CA THR A 2 23.77 9.50 17.10
C THR A 2 22.58 9.09 16.21
N ARG A 3 21.72 10.01 15.86
CA ARG A 3 20.48 9.76 15.11
C ARG A 3 20.69 9.56 13.60
N LEU A 4 21.70 10.20 13.07
CA LEU A 4 22.03 10.11 11.64
C LEU A 4 22.69 8.80 11.29
N VAL A 5 23.47 8.24 12.20
CA VAL A 5 24.18 6.99 11.98
C VAL A 5 23.22 5.81 11.76
N GLY A 6 22.11 5.75 12.47
CA GLY A 6 21.09 4.71 12.27
C GLY A 6 20.37 4.84 10.91
N SER A 7 20.04 6.07 10.48
CA SER A 7 19.42 6.31 9.19
C SER A 7 20.40 6.10 8.02
N GLU A 8 21.66 6.45 8.19
CA GLU A 8 22.72 6.20 7.21
C GLU A 8 22.99 4.71 7.01
N MET A 9 22.99 3.92 8.10
CA MET A 9 23.12 2.47 8.02
C MET A 9 21.95 1.83 7.28
N CYS A 10 20.72 2.26 7.55
CA CYS A 10 19.54 1.78 6.83
C CYS A 10 19.58 2.11 5.33
N ILE A 11 20.18 3.23 4.96
CA ILE A 11 20.38 3.63 3.56
C ILE A 11 21.51 2.82 2.92
N ARG A 12 22.63 2.64 3.60
CA ARG A 12 23.80 1.91 3.09
C ARG A 12 23.49 0.44 2.82
N ASP A 13 22.75 -0.22 3.71
CA ASP A 13 22.39 -1.64 3.53
C ASP A 13 21.37 -1.89 2.42
N ARG A 14 20.71 -0.84 1.93
CA ARG A 14 19.65 -0.94 0.92
C ARG A 14 20.01 -0.44 -0.46
N LEU A 15 21.10 0.32 -0.60
CA LEU A 15 21.48 0.91 -1.87
C LEU A 15 22.79 0.29 -2.39
N PRO A 16 22.85 -0.08 -3.68
CA PRO A 16 24.04 -0.68 -4.30
C PRO A 16 25.13 0.35 -4.67
N PHE A 17 25.08 1.58 -4.11
CA PHE A 17 25.96 2.70 -4.46
C PHE A 17 26.52 3.39 -3.23
N ASP A 18 27.74 3.90 -3.30
CA ASP A 18 28.28 4.82 -2.30
C ASP A 18 27.59 6.19 -2.45
N ILE A 19 26.75 6.53 -1.49
CA ILE A 19 26.01 7.81 -1.45
C ILE A 19 26.67 8.71 -0.41
N GLU A 20 27.19 9.84 -0.85
CA GLU A 20 27.64 10.93 0.03
C GLU A 20 26.49 11.91 0.28
N LEU A 21 26.00 12.02 1.51
CA LEU A 21 25.00 13.01 1.90
C LEU A 21 25.70 14.34 2.25
N LYS A 22 25.32 15.43 1.59
CA LYS A 22 25.86 16.76 1.92
C LYS A 22 25.28 17.28 3.24
N GLU A 23 26.11 17.93 4.05
CA GLU A 23 25.77 18.46 5.37
C GLU A 23 24.47 19.30 5.47
N PRO A 24 24.04 20.08 4.48
CA PRO A 24 22.82 20.87 4.61
C PRO A 24 21.51 20.08 4.75
N LEU A 25 21.52 18.78 4.37
CA LEU A 25 20.37 17.89 4.59
C LEU A 25 20.29 17.34 6.02
N LEU A 26 21.34 17.56 6.81
CA LEU A 26 21.48 17.07 8.19
C LEU A 26 20.72 17.94 9.21
N GLU A 27 20.35 19.16 8.86
CA GLU A 27 19.56 20.06 9.71
C GLU A 27 18.05 19.81 9.65
N GLN A 28 17.59 18.96 8.74
CA GLN A 28 16.21 18.54 8.71
C GLN A 28 15.91 17.60 9.88
N TYR A 29 15.09 18.06 10.80
CA TYR A 29 14.64 17.34 11.98
C TYR A 29 14.04 15.97 11.65
N CYS A 30 14.83 14.90 11.81
CA CYS A 30 14.27 13.57 11.89
C CYS A 30 13.59 13.41 13.25
N ARG A 31 12.26 13.26 13.27
CA ARG A 31 11.58 12.82 14.50
C ARG A 31 12.11 11.46 14.89
N LEU A 32 12.73 11.38 16.05
CA LEU A 32 13.08 10.10 16.67
C LEU A 32 11.78 9.36 16.99
N THR A 33 11.55 8.28 16.33
CA THR A 33 10.77 7.19 16.88
C THR A 33 11.63 6.51 17.95
N TYR A 34 11.08 6.31 19.14
CA TYR A 34 11.70 5.50 20.17
C TYR A 34 11.76 4.05 19.65
N ASP A 35 12.94 3.58 19.35
CA ASP A 35 13.19 2.20 19.00
C ASP A 35 14.10 1.61 20.10
N PRO A 36 13.59 0.73 20.98
CA PRO A 36 14.37 0.12 22.03
C PRO A 36 15.46 -0.84 21.52
N GLU A 37 15.39 -1.26 20.25
CA GLU A 37 16.36 -2.15 19.60
C GLU A 37 17.27 -1.41 18.61
N LEU A 38 17.35 -0.08 18.70
CA LEU A 38 18.17 0.71 17.80
C LEU A 38 19.64 0.30 17.92
N TYR A 39 20.15 -0.34 16.88
CA TYR A 39 21.56 -0.68 16.80
C TYR A 39 22.40 0.56 16.48
N PHE A 40 23.32 0.89 17.38
CA PHE A 40 24.29 1.96 17.19
C PHE A 40 25.64 1.39 16.74
N ASN A 41 26.08 1.73 15.54
CA ASN A 41 27.45 1.42 15.09
C ASN A 41 28.37 2.62 15.36
N PRO A 42 29.27 2.55 16.35
CA PRO A 42 30.20 3.65 16.67
C PRO A 42 31.28 3.88 15.59
N GLU A 43 31.47 2.95 14.67
CA GLU A 43 32.44 3.02 13.58
C GLU A 43 31.84 3.45 12.23
N ALA A 44 30.53 3.79 12.20
CA ALA A 44 29.90 4.22 10.98
C ALA A 44 30.53 5.55 10.50
N MET A 45 31.04 5.53 9.27
CA MET A 45 31.60 6.71 8.62
C MET A 45 30.50 7.48 7.86
N PRO A 46 30.55 8.82 7.83
CA PRO A 46 29.62 9.62 7.04
C PRO A 46 29.68 9.23 5.56
N ILE A 47 28.54 9.10 4.93
CA ILE A 47 28.44 8.83 3.49
C ILE A 47 28.41 10.17 2.75
N TYR A 48 29.42 10.40 1.91
CA TYR A 48 29.50 11.60 1.07
C TYR A 48 29.20 11.25 -0.38
N MET A 49 28.29 11.95 -1.03
CA MET A 49 28.07 11.82 -2.47
C MET A 49 29.14 12.61 -3.25
N LYS A 50 30.06 11.92 -3.92
CA LYS A 50 31.15 12.55 -4.70
C LYS A 50 30.71 13.23 -5.99
N GLN A 51 29.60 12.78 -6.57
CA GLN A 51 28.98 13.40 -7.76
C GLN A 51 27.47 13.17 -7.68
N PRO A 52 26.64 14.06 -8.26
CA PRO A 52 25.27 13.67 -8.57
C PRO A 52 25.40 12.48 -9.53
N VAL A 53 25.13 11.29 -9.03
CA VAL A 53 24.91 10.14 -9.89
C VAL A 53 23.84 10.62 -10.84
N SER A 54 24.17 10.78 -12.11
CA SER A 54 23.13 10.86 -13.15
C SER A 54 22.40 9.53 -12.98
N LEU A 55 21.31 9.56 -12.20
CA LEU A 55 20.35 8.48 -12.19
C LEU A 55 20.13 8.15 -13.65
N PRO A 56 20.28 6.88 -14.08
CA PRO A 56 19.91 6.46 -15.41
C PRO A 56 18.52 7.01 -15.58
N SER A 57 18.42 8.00 -16.46
CA SER A 57 17.39 9.04 -16.51
C SER A 57 16.13 8.59 -15.75
N GLU A 58 15.74 9.30 -14.69
CA GLU A 58 14.48 9.07 -13.96
C GLU A 58 13.34 8.70 -14.90
N THR A 59 13.48 9.12 -16.12
CA THR A 59 12.68 8.76 -17.27
C THR A 59 12.55 7.27 -17.58
N ALA A 60 13.53 6.40 -17.35
CA ALA A 60 13.35 4.97 -17.67
C ALA A 60 12.63 4.20 -16.54
N PHE A 61 12.83 4.55 -15.29
CA PHE A 61 12.18 3.89 -14.15
C PHE A 61 10.83 4.52 -13.84
N ILE A 62 10.74 5.85 -13.87
CA ILE A 62 9.48 6.58 -13.70
C ILE A 62 8.59 6.45 -14.94
N ARG A 63 9.14 6.31 -16.16
CA ARG A 63 8.34 5.99 -17.35
C ARG A 63 7.78 4.58 -17.34
N ARG A 64 8.47 3.57 -16.82
CA ARG A 64 7.87 2.23 -16.70
C ARG A 64 6.76 2.15 -15.66
N THR A 65 6.81 2.92 -14.59
CA THR A 65 5.69 3.08 -13.64
C THR A 65 4.63 4.08 -14.11
N ARG A 66 4.95 4.95 -15.08
CA ARG A 66 3.99 5.86 -15.71
C ARG A 66 3.36 5.29 -17.00
N GLU A 67 4.02 4.36 -17.69
CA GLU A 67 3.52 3.73 -18.92
C GLU A 67 2.79 2.41 -18.70
N THR A 68 2.90 1.77 -17.54
CA THR A 68 1.92 0.79 -17.12
C THR A 68 0.74 1.57 -16.57
N ASP A 69 -0.25 1.81 -17.44
CA ASP A 69 -1.63 2.20 -17.12
C ASP A 69 -1.97 2.11 -15.62
N SER A 70 -1.37 2.99 -14.82
CA SER A 70 -1.93 3.33 -13.53
C SER A 70 -3.21 4.09 -13.84
N PRO A 71 -4.39 3.58 -13.49
CA PRO A 71 -5.65 4.30 -13.65
C PRO A 71 -5.62 5.68 -12.99
N LEU A 72 -4.65 5.92 -12.10
CA LEU A 72 -4.37 7.19 -11.42
C LEU A 72 -3.93 8.33 -12.35
N GLN A 73 -3.54 8.05 -13.60
CA GLN A 73 -3.26 9.08 -14.61
C GLN A 73 -4.42 9.30 -15.58
N ARG A 74 -5.45 8.46 -15.54
CA ARG A 74 -6.71 8.81 -16.16
C ARG A 74 -7.43 9.75 -15.21
N MET A 75 -7.15 11.04 -15.39
CA MET A 75 -7.97 12.18 -14.99
C MET A 75 -8.73 11.95 -13.68
N ALA A 76 -8.10 12.28 -12.53
CA ALA A 76 -8.89 12.66 -11.37
C ALA A 76 -10.01 13.57 -11.88
N PRO A 77 -11.27 13.38 -11.43
CA PRO A 77 -12.38 14.26 -11.82
C PRO A 77 -12.14 15.67 -11.25
N GLY A 78 -11.25 16.39 -11.81
CA GLY A 78 -10.76 17.68 -11.40
C GLY A 78 -9.94 18.33 -12.50
N TYR A 79 -9.52 17.55 -13.49
CA TYR A 79 -8.75 18.10 -14.60
C TYR A 79 -9.59 18.97 -15.54
N GLU A 80 -10.88 18.69 -15.67
CA GLU A 80 -11.82 19.57 -16.38
C GLU A 80 -11.95 20.95 -15.67
N ASN A 81 -11.66 21.01 -14.38
CA ASN A 81 -11.67 22.22 -13.57
C ASN A 81 -10.29 22.86 -13.35
N TYR A 82 -9.23 22.35 -13.96
CA TYR A 82 -7.88 22.88 -13.75
C TYR A 82 -7.76 24.36 -14.13
N GLU A 83 -8.37 24.76 -15.25
CA GLU A 83 -8.44 26.16 -15.66
C GLU A 83 -9.27 27.00 -14.69
N ALA A 84 -10.41 26.47 -14.24
CA ALA A 84 -11.26 27.13 -13.25
C ALA A 84 -10.55 27.31 -11.91
N LEU A 85 -9.83 26.29 -11.45
CA LEU A 85 -9.05 26.34 -10.20
C LEU A 85 -7.87 27.32 -10.30
N SER A 86 -7.22 27.44 -11.47
CA SER A 86 -6.13 28.40 -11.67
C SER A 86 -6.62 29.85 -11.62
N VAL A 87 -7.80 30.10 -12.19
CA VAL A 87 -8.46 31.41 -12.10
C VAL A 87 -8.85 31.74 -10.66
N LEU A 88 -9.40 30.78 -9.92
CA LEU A 88 -9.72 30.93 -8.50
C LEU A 88 -8.48 31.21 -7.65
N PHE A 89 -7.37 30.53 -7.91
CA PHE A 89 -6.11 30.76 -7.23
C PHE A 89 -5.58 32.16 -7.49
N SER A 90 -5.56 32.61 -8.76
CA SER A 90 -5.13 33.97 -9.13
C SER A 90 -6.00 35.04 -8.45
N ALA A 91 -7.31 34.82 -8.38
CA ALA A 91 -8.22 35.72 -7.68
C ALA A 91 -7.98 35.72 -6.16
N ALA A 92 -7.69 34.56 -5.56
CA ALA A 92 -7.34 34.45 -4.14
C ALA A 92 -6.02 35.14 -3.83
N PHE A 93 -5.04 35.01 -4.71
CA PHE A 93 -3.72 35.64 -4.58
C PHE A 93 -3.83 37.17 -4.63
N ASN A 94 -4.56 37.73 -5.61
CA ASN A 94 -4.77 39.15 -5.71
C ASN A 94 -5.48 39.71 -4.48
N ARG A 95 -6.50 39.01 -3.95
CA ARG A 95 -7.18 39.41 -2.70
C ARG A 95 -6.27 39.39 -1.49
N ALA A 96 -5.39 38.41 -1.40
CA ALA A 96 -4.42 38.33 -0.30
C ALA A 96 -3.44 39.48 -0.34
N LEU A 97 -3.02 39.92 -1.52
CA LEU A 97 -2.18 41.12 -1.71
C LEU A 97 -2.95 42.43 -1.36
N GLU A 98 -4.21 42.53 -1.77
CA GLU A 98 -5.06 43.70 -1.45
C GLU A 98 -5.32 43.81 0.07
N GLU A 99 -5.53 42.67 0.76
CA GLU A 99 -5.80 42.66 2.20
C GLU A 99 -4.56 42.99 3.03
N LEU A 100 -3.37 42.73 2.49
CA LEU A 100 -2.08 43.10 3.07
C LEU A 100 -1.53 44.39 2.41
N ASP A 101 -2.29 45.45 2.48
CA ASP A 101 -1.94 46.76 1.92
C ASP A 101 -0.53 47.19 2.40
N GLY A 102 0.44 47.23 1.47
CA GLY A 102 1.83 47.57 1.75
C GLY A 102 2.81 46.38 1.72
N TYR A 103 2.40 45.13 1.44
CA TYR A 103 3.34 44.00 1.24
C TYR A 103 4.30 44.27 0.08
N ARG A 104 5.61 44.15 0.34
CA ARG A 104 6.67 44.37 -0.64
C ARG A 104 7.54 43.11 -0.77
N GLU A 105 8.13 42.95 -1.93
CA GLU A 105 9.09 41.86 -2.16
C GLU A 105 10.30 42.06 -1.22
N GLY A 106 10.48 41.07 -0.30
CA GLY A 106 11.49 41.11 0.77
C GLY A 106 10.94 41.21 2.20
N ASP A 107 9.62 41.47 2.35
CA ASP A 107 8.95 41.36 3.65
C ASP A 107 8.79 39.91 4.09
N ASP A 108 8.45 39.70 5.37
CA ASP A 108 8.13 38.36 5.86
C ASP A 108 6.96 37.75 5.08
N ILE A 109 7.20 36.65 4.41
CA ILE A 109 6.23 35.97 3.55
C ILE A 109 5.11 35.27 4.34
N GLN A 110 5.32 35.01 5.64
CA GLN A 110 4.39 34.19 6.43
C GLN A 110 2.98 34.79 6.54
N PRO A 111 2.77 36.09 6.78
CA PRO A 111 1.44 36.68 6.77
C PRO A 111 0.72 36.55 5.43
N LEU A 112 1.46 36.70 4.33
CA LEU A 112 0.88 36.52 2.99
C LEU A 112 0.47 35.08 2.73
N LEU A 113 1.28 34.12 3.13
CA LEU A 113 0.96 32.68 3.00
C LEU A 113 -0.29 32.30 3.80
N VAL A 114 -0.45 32.83 5.01
CA VAL A 114 -1.65 32.60 5.83
C VAL A 114 -2.89 33.19 5.16
N CYS A 115 -2.83 34.42 4.75
CA CYS A 115 -3.94 35.12 4.09
C CYS A 115 -4.32 34.44 2.76
N LEU A 116 -3.33 34.08 1.92
CA LEU A 116 -3.53 33.36 0.68
C LEU A 116 -4.18 31.99 0.93
N ALA A 117 -3.68 31.24 1.91
CA ALA A 117 -4.24 29.92 2.25
C ALA A 117 -5.70 30.02 2.72
N GLU A 118 -6.06 31.07 3.49
CA GLU A 118 -7.44 31.33 3.89
C GLU A 118 -8.34 31.66 2.69
N HIS A 119 -7.86 32.49 1.77
CA HIS A 119 -8.63 32.81 0.57
C HIS A 119 -8.80 31.61 -0.35
N CYS A 120 -7.75 30.81 -0.53
CA CYS A 120 -7.81 29.56 -1.28
C CYS A 120 -8.79 28.58 -0.65
N PHE A 121 -8.73 28.41 0.67
CA PHE A 121 -9.67 27.57 1.41
C PHE A 121 -11.12 28.02 1.23
N ARG A 122 -11.39 29.33 1.36
CA ARG A 122 -12.74 29.90 1.15
C ARG A 122 -13.20 29.81 -0.29
N ALA A 123 -12.27 29.83 -1.25
CA ALA A 123 -12.56 29.63 -2.68
C ALA A 123 -12.84 28.17 -3.05
N GLY A 124 -12.49 27.23 -2.18
CA GLY A 124 -12.69 25.79 -2.42
C GLY A 124 -11.56 25.13 -3.21
N ILE A 125 -10.36 25.69 -3.12
CA ILE A 125 -9.16 25.11 -3.73
C ILE A 125 -8.62 24.03 -2.79
N PRO A 126 -8.32 22.80 -3.26
CA PRO A 126 -7.71 21.75 -2.44
C PRO A 126 -6.34 22.15 -1.87
N GLU A 127 -5.99 21.57 -0.70
CA GLU A 127 -4.71 21.83 -0.01
C GLU A 127 -3.51 21.60 -0.93
N GLU A 128 -3.47 20.45 -1.63
CA GLU A 128 -2.37 20.08 -2.52
C GLU A 128 -2.20 21.05 -3.69
N ASP A 129 -3.31 21.51 -4.27
CA ASP A 129 -3.30 22.49 -5.37
C ASP A 129 -2.87 23.87 -4.89
N THR A 130 -3.31 24.28 -3.71
CA THR A 130 -2.86 25.52 -3.07
C THR A 130 -1.35 25.49 -2.84
N VAL A 131 -0.81 24.43 -2.28
CA VAL A 131 0.64 24.26 -2.08
C VAL A 131 1.37 24.29 -3.42
N ARG A 132 0.90 23.53 -4.41
CA ARG A 132 1.54 23.43 -5.73
C ARG A 132 1.62 24.79 -6.44
N TRP A 133 0.56 25.55 -6.47
CA TRP A 133 0.52 26.85 -7.15
C TRP A 133 1.23 27.96 -6.39
N THR A 134 1.17 27.91 -5.07
CA THR A 134 1.96 28.82 -4.24
C THR A 134 3.45 28.62 -4.50
N LYS A 135 3.94 27.37 -4.57
CA LYS A 135 5.33 27.04 -4.94
C LYS A 135 5.70 27.50 -6.34
N ALA A 136 4.77 27.39 -7.30
CA ALA A 136 5.02 27.84 -8.66
C ALA A 136 5.17 29.36 -8.76
N HIS A 137 4.49 30.13 -7.89
CA HIS A 137 4.60 31.58 -7.79
C HIS A 137 5.88 32.01 -7.07
N TYR A 138 6.21 31.35 -5.96
CA TYR A 138 7.42 31.63 -5.17
C TYR A 138 8.51 30.62 -5.54
N ARG A 139 9.38 30.98 -6.47
CA ARG A 139 10.45 30.10 -7.03
C ARG A 139 11.62 29.84 -6.06
N LEU A 140 11.49 30.12 -4.78
CA LEU A 140 12.54 29.94 -3.79
C LEU A 140 12.47 28.55 -3.14
N PRO A 141 13.47 27.69 -3.33
CA PRO A 141 13.49 26.33 -2.75
C PRO A 141 13.47 26.29 -1.20
N SER A 142 13.93 27.37 -0.56
CA SER A 142 14.00 27.51 0.90
C SER A 142 12.62 27.57 1.57
N ASP A 143 11.58 27.97 0.85
CA ASP A 143 10.26 28.27 1.42
C ASP A 143 9.26 27.13 1.25
N GLU A 144 9.65 26.04 0.63
CA GLU A 144 8.75 24.91 0.36
C GLU A 144 8.15 24.31 1.64
N LEU A 145 8.96 24.13 2.66
CA LEU A 145 8.51 23.58 3.94
C LEU A 145 7.57 24.54 4.65
N LEU A 146 7.92 25.85 4.64
CA LEU A 146 7.11 26.91 5.22
C LEU A 146 5.74 26.99 4.53
N ILE A 147 5.71 27.00 3.19
CA ILE A 147 4.47 26.99 2.41
C ILE A 147 3.59 25.80 2.81
N ARG A 148 4.15 24.61 2.81
CA ARG A 148 3.41 23.38 3.12
C ARG A 148 2.83 23.39 4.53
N GLU A 149 3.63 23.73 5.54
CA GLU A 149 3.19 23.75 6.93
C GLU A 149 2.17 24.86 7.20
N THR A 150 2.33 26.04 6.59
CA THR A 150 1.39 27.16 6.73
C THR A 150 0.04 26.80 6.10
N VAL A 151 0.02 26.35 4.84
CA VAL A 151 -1.22 25.93 4.17
C VAL A 151 -1.92 24.84 4.97
N LYS A 152 -1.21 23.81 5.39
CA LYS A 152 -1.73 22.72 6.19
C LYS A 152 -2.31 23.18 7.53
N SER A 153 -1.65 24.13 8.21
CA SER A 153 -2.14 24.70 9.47
C SER A 153 -3.47 25.43 9.27
N VAL A 154 -3.55 26.29 8.23
CA VAL A 154 -4.77 27.04 7.89
C VAL A 154 -5.91 26.09 7.53
N TYR A 155 -5.68 25.09 6.68
CA TYR A 155 -6.70 24.13 6.25
C TYR A 155 -7.24 23.26 7.40
N ARG A 156 -6.45 23.05 8.45
CA ARG A 156 -6.89 22.34 9.66
C ARG A 156 -7.75 23.17 10.59
N THR A 157 -7.51 24.47 10.66
CA THR A 157 -8.16 25.38 11.63
C THR A 157 -9.32 26.16 11.03
N ALA A 158 -9.28 26.43 9.72
CA ALA A 158 -10.31 27.20 9.04
C ALA A 158 -11.63 26.44 8.92
N LYS A 159 -12.74 27.18 8.92
CA LYS A 159 -14.10 26.65 8.74
C LYS A 159 -14.75 27.25 7.51
N GLY A 160 -15.53 26.45 6.78
CA GLY A 160 -16.29 26.91 5.64
C GLY A 160 -15.53 26.87 4.32
N PHE A 161 -14.92 25.72 4.03
CA PHE A 161 -14.31 25.43 2.74
C PHE A 161 -15.29 25.74 1.60
N GLY A 162 -14.83 26.48 0.60
CA GLY A 162 -15.61 26.81 -0.58
C GLY A 162 -16.77 27.79 -0.40
N LYS A 163 -16.92 28.45 0.73
CA LYS A 163 -18.02 29.41 0.98
C LYS A 163 -18.10 30.58 -0.01
N LYS A 164 -17.02 30.91 -0.70
CA LYS A 164 -16.93 32.02 -1.68
C LYS A 164 -16.53 31.52 -3.07
N SER A 165 -16.86 30.27 -3.40
CA SER A 165 -16.52 29.68 -4.69
C SER A 165 -17.58 30.02 -5.75
N SER A 166 -17.16 30.12 -7.01
CA SER A 166 -18.03 30.19 -8.20
C SER A 166 -18.45 28.80 -8.71
N LEU A 167 -17.97 27.72 -8.07
CA LEU A 167 -18.31 26.35 -8.43
C LEU A 167 -19.76 26.00 -8.03
N THR A 168 -20.36 25.04 -8.70
CA THR A 168 -21.68 24.54 -8.31
C THR A 168 -21.63 23.86 -6.93
N ALA A 169 -22.77 23.81 -6.24
CA ALA A 169 -22.85 23.18 -4.92
C ALA A 169 -22.40 21.70 -4.94
N GLU A 170 -22.62 21.01 -6.04
CA GLU A 170 -22.24 19.60 -6.23
C GLU A 170 -20.73 19.46 -6.42
N GLN A 171 -20.11 20.34 -7.22
CA GLN A 171 -18.66 20.37 -7.38
C GLN A 171 -17.95 20.68 -6.06
N LEU A 172 -18.44 21.69 -5.33
CA LEU A 172 -17.94 22.03 -4.01
C LEU A 172 -18.06 20.89 -3.03
N PHE A 173 -19.18 20.17 -3.04
CA PHE A 173 -19.38 19.01 -2.18
C PHE A 173 -18.39 17.90 -2.51
N ALA A 174 -18.20 17.57 -3.80
CA ALA A 174 -17.24 16.56 -4.23
C ALA A 174 -15.81 16.91 -3.79
N MET A 175 -15.41 18.19 -3.94
CA MET A 175 -14.09 18.67 -3.50
C MET A 175 -13.93 18.65 -1.98
N GLN A 176 -14.97 19.04 -1.23
CA GLN A 176 -14.94 18.96 0.24
C GLN A 176 -14.81 17.52 0.73
N MET A 177 -15.51 16.61 0.08
CA MET A 177 -15.45 15.18 0.40
C MET A 177 -14.05 14.63 0.14
N ASP A 178 -13.49 14.88 -1.04
CA ASP A 178 -12.14 14.42 -1.41
C ASP A 178 -11.08 14.97 -0.46
N GLU A 179 -11.13 16.28 -0.17
CA GLU A 179 -10.22 16.93 0.77
C GLU A 179 -10.33 16.34 2.18
N PHE A 180 -11.56 16.14 2.69
CA PHE A 180 -11.77 15.51 3.99
C PHE A 180 -11.20 14.10 4.04
N MET A 181 -11.51 13.27 3.02
CA MET A 181 -11.09 11.88 2.96
C MET A 181 -9.56 11.77 2.90
N LYS A 182 -8.91 12.51 2.00
CA LYS A 182 -7.45 12.49 1.84
C LYS A 182 -6.70 13.04 3.05
N ARG A 183 -7.24 14.05 3.69
CA ARG A 183 -6.61 14.68 4.85
C ARG A 183 -6.63 13.79 6.09
N ARG A 184 -7.73 13.09 6.34
CA ARG A 184 -7.90 12.27 7.55
C ARG A 184 -7.47 10.84 7.38
N TYR A 185 -7.70 10.28 6.20
CA TYR A 185 -7.55 8.86 5.94
C TYR A 185 -6.60 8.60 4.79
N GLU A 186 -6.05 7.41 4.80
CA GLU A 186 -5.37 6.82 3.67
C GLU A 186 -6.08 5.52 3.35
N PHE A 187 -6.55 5.38 2.12
CA PHE A 187 -7.29 4.23 1.63
C PHE A 187 -6.48 3.47 0.60
N ARG A 188 -6.75 2.18 0.48
CA ARG A 188 -6.27 1.33 -0.60
C ARG A 188 -7.25 0.20 -0.85
N TYR A 189 -7.42 -0.20 -2.10
CA TYR A 189 -8.20 -1.37 -2.47
C TYR A 189 -7.26 -2.58 -2.57
N ASN A 190 -7.44 -3.56 -1.70
CA ASN A 190 -6.64 -4.78 -1.68
C ASN A 190 -7.12 -5.74 -2.76
N ALA A 191 -6.29 -5.97 -3.79
CA ALA A 191 -6.64 -6.78 -4.95
C ALA A 191 -6.85 -8.28 -4.63
N LEU A 192 -6.26 -8.81 -3.55
CA LEU A 192 -6.44 -10.20 -3.13
C LEU A 192 -7.71 -10.40 -2.30
N THR A 193 -7.90 -9.56 -1.28
CA THR A 193 -9.09 -9.66 -0.41
C THR A 193 -10.32 -9.05 -1.04
N THR A 194 -10.15 -8.19 -2.06
CA THR A 194 -11.21 -7.40 -2.69
C THR A 194 -11.95 -6.47 -1.73
N GLU A 195 -11.24 -6.03 -0.71
CA GLU A 195 -11.75 -5.15 0.33
C GLU A 195 -11.00 -3.82 0.30
N VAL A 196 -11.70 -2.74 0.61
CA VAL A 196 -11.05 -1.46 0.86
C VAL A 196 -10.46 -1.49 2.26
N GLU A 197 -9.20 -1.13 2.36
CA GLU A 197 -8.48 -0.98 3.62
C GLU A 197 -8.18 0.50 3.87
N TYR A 198 -8.13 0.88 5.13
CA TYR A 198 -7.83 2.25 5.54
C TYR A 198 -6.89 2.32 6.73
N ARG A 199 -6.25 3.46 6.89
CA ARG A 199 -5.60 3.91 8.12
C ARG A 199 -5.85 5.40 8.31
N GLU A 200 -5.84 5.85 9.56
CA GLU A 200 -5.93 7.27 9.89
C GLU A 200 -4.54 7.92 9.81
N ARG A 201 -4.40 9.02 9.05
CA ARG A 201 -3.10 9.67 8.84
C ARG A 201 -2.46 10.24 10.11
N HIS A 202 -3.27 10.58 11.11
CA HIS A 202 -2.83 11.21 12.36
C HIS A 202 -2.90 10.25 13.56
N SER A 203 -3.12 8.98 13.31
CA SER A 203 -3.11 7.93 14.33
C SER A 203 -1.71 7.32 14.46
N PHE A 204 -1.36 6.87 15.68
CA PHE A 204 -0.19 6.02 15.90
C PHE A 204 -0.36 4.59 15.36
N ASN A 205 -1.52 4.28 14.77
CA ASN A 205 -1.79 3.00 14.15
C ASN A 205 -1.36 3.04 12.68
N PHE A 206 -0.22 2.44 12.39
CA PHE A 206 0.37 2.42 11.05
C PHE A 206 -0.18 1.29 10.16
N TYR A 207 -1.01 0.40 10.71
CA TYR A 207 -1.54 -0.74 9.96
C TYR A 207 -2.84 -0.39 9.25
N PHE A 208 -2.95 -0.85 8.01
CA PHE A 208 -4.20 -0.82 7.28
C PHE A 208 -5.19 -1.85 7.84
N ARG A 209 -6.45 -1.47 7.95
CA ARG A 209 -7.56 -2.31 8.42
C ARG A 209 -8.70 -2.28 7.42
N PRO A 210 -9.45 -3.36 7.24
CA PRO A 210 -10.63 -3.35 6.39
C PRO A 210 -11.65 -2.30 6.82
N VAL A 211 -12.31 -1.68 5.84
CA VAL A 211 -13.44 -0.78 6.09
C VAL A 211 -14.69 -1.61 6.33
N ASP A 212 -15.14 -1.67 7.58
CA ASP A 212 -16.39 -2.29 7.98
C ASP A 212 -17.52 -1.26 8.14
N LYS A 213 -18.74 -1.73 8.45
CA LYS A 213 -19.89 -0.86 8.65
C LYS A 213 -19.70 0.16 9.77
N ARG A 214 -18.97 -0.20 10.81
CA ARG A 214 -18.68 0.70 11.94
C ARG A 214 -17.74 1.81 11.53
N VAL A 215 -16.74 1.48 10.72
CA VAL A 215 -15.79 2.45 10.15
C VAL A 215 -16.52 3.41 9.20
N LEU A 216 -17.40 2.92 8.33
CA LEU A 216 -18.22 3.76 7.45
C LEU A 216 -19.02 4.79 8.26
N ALA A 217 -19.73 4.34 9.28
CA ALA A 217 -20.49 5.24 10.17
C ALA A 217 -19.57 6.25 10.90
N SER A 218 -18.37 5.82 11.32
CA SER A 218 -17.39 6.71 11.97
C SER A 218 -16.88 7.78 11.00
N ILE A 219 -16.58 7.42 9.76
CA ILE A 219 -16.16 8.37 8.71
C ILE A 219 -17.26 9.42 8.48
N THR A 220 -18.51 8.98 8.31
CA THR A 220 -19.67 9.85 8.11
C THR A 220 -19.84 10.81 9.30
N MET A 221 -19.78 10.31 10.53
CA MET A 221 -19.89 11.14 11.74
C MET A 221 -18.76 12.16 11.85
N ASN A 222 -17.53 11.73 11.58
CA ASN A 222 -16.37 12.64 11.58
C ASN A 222 -16.50 13.76 10.53
N ALA A 223 -17.02 13.44 9.34
CA ALA A 223 -17.28 14.43 8.30
C ALA A 223 -18.34 15.45 8.74
N MET A 224 -19.43 14.99 9.34
CA MET A 224 -20.47 15.87 9.87
C MET A 224 -19.95 16.80 10.98
N CYS A 225 -19.09 16.29 11.88
CA CYS A 225 -18.45 17.10 12.93
C CYS A 225 -17.56 18.22 12.34
N GLU A 226 -16.98 18.00 11.15
CA GLU A 226 -16.17 18.99 10.44
C GLU A 226 -17.00 19.88 9.49
N GLY A 227 -18.32 19.72 9.47
CA GLY A 227 -19.23 20.50 8.65
C GLY A 227 -19.38 20.03 7.21
N VAL A 228 -18.84 18.87 6.87
CA VAL A 228 -19.05 18.20 5.57
C VAL A 228 -20.31 17.34 5.65
N LYS A 229 -21.35 17.73 4.91
CA LYS A 229 -22.67 17.05 4.91
C LYS A 229 -22.65 15.78 4.06
N MET A 230 -21.87 14.82 4.47
CA MET A 230 -21.67 13.54 3.77
C MET A 230 -22.52 12.44 4.41
N TRP A 231 -23.07 11.54 3.58
CA TRP A 231 -23.85 10.37 4.00
C TRP A 231 -23.08 9.08 3.72
N ASP A 232 -23.47 7.99 4.34
CA ASP A 232 -22.85 6.66 4.13
C ASP A 232 -22.73 6.29 2.65
N ARG A 233 -23.77 6.60 1.85
CA ARG A 233 -23.77 6.36 0.39
C ARG A 233 -22.67 7.14 -0.33
N ASP A 234 -22.31 8.32 0.15
CA ASP A 234 -21.29 9.16 -0.48
C ASP A 234 -19.90 8.62 -0.11
N VAL A 235 -19.74 8.14 1.12
CA VAL A 235 -18.52 7.42 1.56
C VAL A 235 -18.34 6.15 0.72
N ILE A 236 -19.38 5.34 0.55
CA ILE A 236 -19.32 4.12 -0.27
C ILE A 236 -18.96 4.46 -1.72
N ARG A 237 -19.59 5.48 -2.30
CA ARG A 237 -19.27 5.93 -3.67
C ARG A 237 -17.80 6.37 -3.82
N TYR A 238 -17.25 7.05 -2.82
CA TYR A 238 -15.84 7.43 -2.80
C TYR A 238 -14.93 6.19 -2.72
N LEU A 239 -15.26 5.24 -1.85
CA LEU A 239 -14.48 4.02 -1.65
C LEU A 239 -14.52 3.08 -2.85
N ASP A 240 -15.61 3.10 -3.62
CA ASP A 240 -15.77 2.31 -4.84
C ASP A 240 -15.21 3.00 -6.10
N SER A 241 -14.68 4.23 -5.94
CA SER A 241 -14.12 5.00 -7.04
C SER A 241 -12.59 4.79 -7.19
N ASP A 242 -12.04 5.30 -8.29
CA ASP A 242 -10.59 5.33 -8.57
C ASP A 242 -9.80 6.31 -7.70
N HIS A 243 -10.46 7.08 -6.82
CA HIS A 243 -9.81 7.83 -5.76
C HIS A 243 -9.10 6.91 -4.74
N VAL A 244 -9.51 5.65 -4.65
CA VAL A 244 -8.87 4.63 -3.83
C VAL A 244 -7.88 3.82 -4.67
N PRO A 245 -6.57 3.95 -4.45
CA PRO A 245 -5.57 3.26 -5.25
C PRO A 245 -5.65 1.74 -5.04
N ILE A 246 -5.41 1.01 -6.13
CA ILE A 246 -5.31 -0.45 -6.08
C ILE A 246 -3.97 -0.82 -5.46
N TYR A 247 -4.03 -1.66 -4.44
CA TYR A 247 -2.88 -2.24 -3.75
C TYR A 247 -2.81 -3.73 -4.00
N HIS A 248 -1.71 -4.19 -4.58
CA HIS A 248 -1.45 -5.61 -4.76
C HIS A 248 -0.36 -6.06 -3.80
N PRO A 249 -0.70 -6.78 -2.71
CA PRO A 249 0.24 -7.07 -1.62
C PRO A 249 1.47 -7.87 -2.05
N VAL A 250 1.31 -8.75 -3.02
CA VAL A 250 2.43 -9.54 -3.55
C VAL A 250 3.37 -8.69 -4.40
N GLU A 251 2.81 -7.87 -5.29
CA GLU A 251 3.60 -6.99 -6.15
C GLU A 251 4.36 -5.95 -5.32
N ASP A 252 3.69 -5.38 -4.33
CA ASP A 252 4.30 -4.45 -3.38
C ASP A 252 5.44 -5.12 -2.61
N PHE A 253 5.20 -6.32 -2.06
CA PHE A 253 6.23 -7.08 -1.36
C PHE A 253 7.44 -7.39 -2.25
N LEU A 254 7.20 -7.89 -3.46
CA LEU A 254 8.27 -8.27 -4.40
C LEU A 254 9.06 -7.04 -4.90
N TYR A 255 8.38 -5.90 -5.07
CA TYR A 255 9.02 -4.66 -5.47
C TYR A 255 10.02 -4.13 -4.42
N HIS A 256 9.72 -4.33 -3.14
CA HIS A 256 10.58 -3.89 -2.03
C HIS A 256 11.65 -4.92 -1.63
N LEU A 257 11.73 -6.06 -2.31
CA LEU A 257 12.79 -7.02 -2.04
C LEU A 257 14.15 -6.47 -2.46
N PRO A 258 15.20 -6.72 -1.65
CA PRO A 258 16.56 -6.40 -2.05
C PRO A 258 16.98 -7.22 -3.26
N ARG A 259 17.97 -6.73 -3.99
CA ARG A 259 18.55 -7.48 -5.11
C ARG A 259 19.09 -8.82 -4.62
N TRP A 260 18.83 -9.89 -5.41
CA TRP A 260 19.32 -11.23 -5.07
C TRP A 260 20.86 -11.28 -5.00
N ASP A 261 21.37 -11.81 -3.91
CA ASP A 261 22.81 -11.94 -3.61
C ASP A 261 23.42 -13.27 -4.11
N GLY A 262 22.67 -14.06 -4.86
CA GLY A 262 23.12 -15.36 -5.40
C GLY A 262 22.96 -16.55 -4.45
N LYS A 263 22.49 -16.36 -3.20
CA LYS A 263 22.31 -17.47 -2.23
C LYS A 263 20.96 -18.16 -2.39
N ASP A 264 20.96 -19.48 -2.42
CA ASP A 264 19.73 -20.28 -2.48
C ASP A 264 19.15 -20.54 -1.09
N ARG A 265 18.45 -19.54 -0.55
CA ARG A 265 17.82 -19.62 0.78
C ARG A 265 16.67 -20.63 0.84
N ILE A 266 16.07 -20.97 -0.30
CA ILE A 266 15.01 -21.99 -0.35
C ILE A 266 15.59 -23.36 -0.06
N LEU A 267 16.74 -23.64 -0.64
CA LEU A 267 17.44 -24.90 -0.40
C LEU A 267 17.97 -24.97 1.05
N GLU A 268 18.50 -23.87 1.57
CA GLU A 268 18.91 -23.77 2.98
C GLU A 268 17.73 -24.03 3.93
N LEU A 269 16.56 -23.45 3.64
CA LEU A 269 15.34 -23.65 4.43
C LEU A 269 14.87 -25.12 4.36
N ALA A 270 14.87 -25.71 3.17
CA ALA A 270 14.50 -27.11 2.98
C ALA A 270 15.38 -28.07 3.80
N ASN A 271 16.69 -27.83 3.82
CA ASN A 271 17.66 -28.65 4.55
C ASN A 271 17.56 -28.51 6.08
N ARG A 272 16.82 -27.52 6.60
CA ARG A 272 16.54 -27.43 8.04
C ARG A 272 15.41 -28.33 8.50
N VAL A 273 14.64 -28.88 7.58
CA VAL A 273 13.60 -29.87 7.90
C VAL A 273 14.25 -31.25 8.02
N PRO A 274 14.24 -31.89 9.20
CA PRO A 274 14.77 -33.24 9.34
C PRO A 274 13.89 -34.21 8.53
N CYS A 275 14.48 -34.79 7.49
CA CYS A 275 13.75 -35.64 6.53
C CYS A 275 14.68 -36.70 5.97
N ASP A 276 14.21 -37.97 5.99
CA ASP A 276 14.95 -39.10 5.45
C ASP A 276 14.83 -39.23 3.92
N ASN A 277 13.97 -38.44 3.29
CA ASN A 277 13.79 -38.49 1.84
C ASN A 277 14.89 -37.66 1.13
N PRO A 278 15.79 -38.28 0.37
CA PRO A 278 16.90 -37.61 -0.31
C PRO A 278 16.41 -36.60 -1.39
N HIS A 279 15.19 -36.78 -1.86
CA HIS A 279 14.57 -35.88 -2.87
C HIS A 279 13.82 -34.70 -2.26
N TRP A 280 13.72 -34.59 -0.94
CA TRP A 280 12.96 -33.55 -0.26
C TRP A 280 13.42 -32.15 -0.68
N ALA A 281 14.67 -31.81 -0.48
CA ALA A 281 15.15 -30.47 -0.70
C ALA A 281 15.03 -29.98 -2.16
N PRO A 282 15.42 -30.77 -3.19
CA PRO A 282 15.20 -30.42 -4.58
C PRO A 282 13.73 -30.29 -4.96
N LEU A 283 12.85 -31.13 -4.47
CA LEU A 283 11.42 -31.09 -4.76
C LEU A 283 10.75 -29.90 -4.05
N PHE A 284 11.10 -29.63 -2.79
CA PHE A 284 10.62 -28.47 -2.05
C PHE A 284 11.05 -27.18 -2.74
N ARG A 285 12.30 -27.07 -3.17
CA ARG A 285 12.79 -25.91 -3.93
C ARG A 285 11.97 -25.67 -5.19
N ARG A 286 11.72 -26.71 -5.98
CA ARG A 286 10.93 -26.62 -7.22
C ARG A 286 9.49 -26.19 -6.93
N TRP A 287 8.86 -26.77 -5.91
CA TRP A 287 7.53 -26.42 -5.47
C TRP A 287 7.44 -24.95 -5.02
N PHE A 288 8.42 -24.50 -4.24
CA PHE A 288 8.47 -23.12 -3.73
C PHE A 288 8.64 -22.09 -4.86
N LEU A 289 9.50 -22.38 -5.83
CA LEU A 289 9.65 -21.53 -7.03
C LEU A 289 8.38 -21.51 -7.87
N SER A 290 7.68 -22.63 -8.01
CA SER A 290 6.39 -22.70 -8.69
C SER A 290 5.33 -21.88 -7.95
N MET A 291 5.30 -21.92 -6.61
CA MET A 291 4.42 -21.10 -5.78
C MET A 291 4.65 -19.60 -6.03
N THR A 292 5.89 -19.15 -5.99
CA THR A 292 6.22 -17.74 -6.25
C THR A 292 5.94 -17.33 -7.70
N ALA A 293 6.14 -18.22 -8.67
CA ALA A 293 5.78 -17.98 -10.08
C ALA A 293 4.26 -17.74 -10.25
N HIS A 294 3.43 -18.47 -9.51
CA HIS A 294 1.98 -18.22 -9.47
C HIS A 294 1.65 -16.85 -8.87
N TRP A 295 2.34 -16.44 -7.81
CA TRP A 295 2.16 -15.11 -7.22
C TRP A 295 2.47 -14.00 -8.23
N MET A 296 3.47 -14.20 -9.09
CA MET A 296 3.87 -13.26 -10.14
C MET A 296 3.03 -13.36 -11.42
N GLY A 297 2.15 -14.38 -11.54
CA GLY A 297 1.35 -14.65 -12.74
C GLY A 297 2.16 -15.09 -13.95
N MET A 298 3.32 -15.65 -13.72
CA MET A 298 4.21 -16.11 -14.80
C MET A 298 3.67 -17.36 -15.51
N ASP A 299 2.88 -18.19 -14.82
CA ASP A 299 2.23 -19.35 -15.41
C ASP A 299 0.71 -19.31 -15.22
N LYS A 300 -0.01 -19.16 -16.32
CA LYS A 300 -1.47 -19.21 -16.38
C LYS A 300 -2.01 -20.52 -16.95
N ARG A 301 -1.13 -21.38 -17.47
CA ARG A 301 -1.51 -22.63 -18.13
C ARG A 301 -1.46 -23.83 -17.20
N HIS A 302 -0.55 -23.81 -16.25
CA HIS A 302 -0.32 -24.94 -15.34
C HIS A 302 -0.54 -24.48 -13.90
N ALA A 303 -1.15 -25.32 -13.12
CA ALA A 303 -1.24 -25.12 -11.69
C ALA A 303 0.00 -25.67 -10.98
N ASN A 304 0.32 -25.14 -9.78
CA ASN A 304 1.24 -25.81 -8.87
C ASN A 304 0.51 -27.02 -8.26
N SER A 305 0.42 -28.09 -9.05
CA SER A 305 -0.39 -29.30 -8.74
C SER A 305 0.27 -30.23 -7.72
N THR A 306 1.55 -30.04 -7.46
CA THR A 306 2.28 -30.78 -6.41
C THR A 306 2.14 -30.05 -5.08
N SER A 307 2.08 -30.82 -4.00
CA SER A 307 1.97 -30.29 -2.64
C SER A 307 2.93 -31.05 -1.73
N PRO A 308 3.84 -30.36 -1.02
CA PRO A 308 4.61 -31.01 0.04
C PRO A 308 3.68 -31.52 1.13
N LEU A 309 3.97 -32.72 1.64
CA LEU A 309 3.26 -33.33 2.75
C LEU A 309 4.24 -33.61 3.88
N LEU A 310 4.04 -32.94 5.00
CA LEU A 310 4.87 -33.11 6.20
C LEU A 310 4.24 -34.16 7.12
N ILE A 311 4.87 -35.33 7.24
CA ILE A 311 4.41 -36.41 8.08
C ILE A 311 5.30 -36.51 9.31
N GLY A 312 4.72 -36.63 10.48
CA GLY A 312 5.48 -36.81 11.72
C GLY A 312 4.58 -36.73 12.95
N PRO A 313 5.09 -37.10 14.13
CA PRO A 313 4.33 -37.06 15.37
C PRO A 313 3.72 -35.70 15.67
N GLN A 314 2.71 -35.66 16.51
CA GLN A 314 2.13 -34.43 17.03
C GLN A 314 3.20 -33.61 17.78
N ALA A 315 3.03 -32.31 17.86
CA ALA A 315 3.94 -31.36 18.50
C ALA A 315 5.30 -31.09 17.80
N TYR A 316 5.55 -31.65 16.62
CA TYR A 316 6.76 -31.41 15.83
C TYR A 316 6.72 -30.08 15.04
N ARG A 317 5.79 -29.18 15.38
CA ARG A 317 5.66 -27.82 14.79
C ARG A 317 5.47 -27.78 13.27
N LYS A 318 4.88 -28.84 12.68
CA LYS A 318 4.63 -28.91 11.23
C LYS A 318 3.80 -27.73 10.74
N SER A 319 2.65 -27.47 11.35
CA SER A 319 1.74 -26.38 10.95
C SER A 319 2.37 -24.99 11.19
N THR A 320 3.22 -24.87 12.24
CA THR A 320 4.01 -23.64 12.48
C THR A 320 5.00 -23.41 11.33
N PHE A 321 5.71 -24.44 10.90
CA PHE A 321 6.62 -24.36 9.73
C PHE A 321 5.86 -23.93 8.49
N CYS A 322 4.70 -24.53 8.19
CA CYS A 322 3.87 -24.14 7.04
C CYS A 322 3.50 -22.64 7.07
N ARG A 323 3.11 -22.14 8.23
CA ARG A 323 2.76 -20.73 8.41
C ARG A 323 3.96 -19.81 8.20
N MET A 324 5.13 -20.19 8.67
CA MET A 324 6.36 -19.39 8.55
C MET A 324 6.95 -19.35 7.14
N LEU A 325 6.43 -20.13 6.18
CA LEU A 325 6.86 -20.06 4.78
C LEU A 325 6.48 -18.76 4.11
N LEU A 326 5.42 -18.09 4.58
CA LEU A 326 5.10 -16.75 4.12
C LEU A 326 5.83 -15.69 4.97
N PRO A 327 6.39 -14.66 4.33
CA PRO A 327 7.00 -13.55 5.05
C PRO A 327 5.94 -12.78 5.87
N PRO A 328 6.33 -12.08 6.95
CA PRO A 328 5.40 -11.38 7.82
C PRO A 328 4.41 -10.46 7.09
N ALA A 329 4.86 -9.76 6.06
CA ALA A 329 4.02 -8.88 5.25
C ALA A 329 2.89 -9.60 4.48
N LEU A 330 3.06 -10.91 4.21
CA LEU A 330 2.11 -11.73 3.47
C LEU A 330 1.38 -12.77 4.35
N GLN A 331 1.57 -12.76 5.67
CA GLN A 331 0.96 -13.71 6.61
C GLN A 331 -0.57 -13.68 6.59
N ALA A 332 -1.18 -12.53 6.29
CA ALA A 332 -2.63 -12.40 6.17
C ALA A 332 -3.23 -13.25 5.03
N TYR A 333 -2.40 -13.70 4.09
CA TYR A 333 -2.81 -14.52 2.94
C TYR A 333 -2.46 -16.00 3.10
N TYR A 334 -2.21 -16.44 4.33
CA TYR A 334 -2.11 -17.83 4.73
C TYR A 334 -3.44 -18.29 5.33
N THR A 335 -3.82 -19.54 5.07
CA THR A 335 -4.91 -20.21 5.78
C THR A 335 -4.59 -21.69 6.01
N ASP A 336 -5.06 -22.21 7.14
CA ASP A 336 -5.10 -23.62 7.48
C ASP A 336 -6.54 -24.14 7.65
N SER A 337 -7.51 -23.29 7.30
CA SER A 337 -8.94 -23.58 7.46
C SER A 337 -9.64 -23.55 6.09
N ILE A 338 -9.55 -24.64 5.34
CA ILE A 338 -10.27 -24.80 4.08
C ILE A 338 -11.35 -25.87 4.22
N ASP A 339 -12.59 -25.53 3.86
CA ASP A 339 -13.72 -26.46 3.84
C ASP A 339 -14.00 -26.94 2.41
N PHE A 340 -13.57 -28.16 2.11
CA PHE A 340 -13.80 -28.79 0.80
C PHE A 340 -15.25 -29.19 0.53
N SER A 341 -16.15 -29.13 1.52
CA SER A 341 -17.57 -29.36 1.32
C SER A 341 -18.23 -28.19 0.60
N ARG A 342 -17.69 -26.97 0.76
CA ARG A 342 -18.13 -25.72 0.14
C ARG A 342 -17.32 -25.42 -1.11
N LYS A 343 -17.59 -26.13 -2.18
CA LYS A 343 -16.77 -26.09 -3.42
C LYS A 343 -16.50 -24.67 -3.93
N ARG A 344 -17.53 -23.80 -3.93
CA ARG A 344 -17.40 -22.41 -4.40
C ARG A 344 -16.49 -21.60 -3.53
N ASP A 345 -16.59 -21.69 -2.22
CA ASP A 345 -15.76 -20.97 -1.29
C ASP A 345 -14.31 -21.44 -1.36
N ALA A 346 -14.10 -22.78 -1.46
CA ALA A 346 -12.78 -23.35 -1.67
C ALA A 346 -12.13 -22.91 -3.00
N GLU A 347 -12.91 -22.74 -4.07
CA GLU A 347 -12.41 -22.15 -5.32
C GLU A 347 -12.01 -20.69 -5.17
N LEU A 348 -12.78 -19.88 -4.46
CA LEU A 348 -12.43 -18.49 -4.17
C LEU A 348 -11.15 -18.35 -3.33
N TYR A 349 -10.88 -19.33 -2.47
CA TYR A 349 -9.64 -19.38 -1.68
C TYR A 349 -8.39 -19.44 -2.57
N LEU A 350 -8.47 -20.06 -3.76
CA LEU A 350 -7.36 -20.08 -4.70
C LEU A 350 -6.94 -18.71 -5.21
N ASN A 351 -7.87 -17.77 -5.26
CA ASN A 351 -7.61 -16.39 -5.66
C ASN A 351 -7.24 -15.48 -4.47
N ARG A 352 -7.75 -15.79 -3.27
CA ARG A 352 -7.60 -14.95 -2.07
C ARG A 352 -6.31 -15.23 -1.29
N PHE A 353 -5.91 -16.51 -1.18
CA PHE A 353 -4.77 -16.93 -0.37
C PHE A 353 -3.55 -17.25 -1.24
N LEU A 354 -2.37 -17.10 -0.67
CA LEU A 354 -1.09 -17.41 -1.29
C LEU A 354 -0.61 -18.82 -0.96
N LEU A 355 -0.91 -19.26 0.25
CA LEU A 355 -0.56 -20.60 0.75
C LEU A 355 -1.71 -21.13 1.59
N ILE A 356 -2.16 -22.34 1.22
CA ILE A 356 -3.21 -23.08 1.92
C ILE A 356 -2.57 -24.32 2.54
N ASN A 357 -2.59 -24.41 3.87
CA ASN A 357 -2.18 -25.59 4.58
C ASN A 357 -3.40 -26.51 4.79
N MET A 358 -3.34 -27.70 4.26
CA MET A 358 -4.30 -28.77 4.55
C MET A 358 -3.81 -29.49 5.83
N ASP A 359 -4.19 -28.93 6.97
CA ASP A 359 -3.85 -29.56 8.25
C ASP A 359 -4.68 -30.83 8.48
N GLU A 360 -4.12 -31.79 9.16
CA GLU A 360 -4.75 -33.12 9.39
C GLU A 360 -5.25 -33.75 8.08
N PHE A 361 -4.37 -33.81 7.09
CA PHE A 361 -4.68 -34.32 5.73
C PHE A 361 -5.29 -35.74 5.74
N ASP A 362 -4.97 -36.54 6.73
CA ASP A 362 -5.52 -37.89 6.98
C ASP A 362 -7.03 -37.89 7.28
N GLN A 363 -7.63 -36.78 7.63
CA GLN A 363 -9.08 -36.67 7.90
C GLN A 363 -9.92 -36.33 6.65
N ILE A 364 -9.27 -36.09 5.51
CA ILE A 364 -9.99 -35.75 4.27
C ILE A 364 -10.74 -36.97 3.74
N SER A 365 -12.07 -36.87 3.64
CA SER A 365 -12.93 -37.94 3.16
C SER A 365 -12.69 -38.28 1.66
N PRO A 366 -12.97 -39.51 1.20
CA PRO A 366 -12.81 -39.90 -0.20
C PRO A 366 -13.58 -38.99 -1.19
N THR A 367 -14.73 -38.51 -0.81
CA THR A 367 -15.53 -37.54 -1.63
C THR A 367 -14.85 -36.17 -1.77
N GLN A 368 -14.20 -35.74 -0.71
CA GLN A 368 -13.41 -34.48 -0.73
C GLN A 368 -12.11 -34.64 -1.51
N GLN A 369 -11.49 -35.82 -1.52
CA GLN A 369 -10.28 -36.11 -2.28
C GLN A 369 -10.47 -35.91 -3.79
N ALA A 370 -11.62 -36.32 -4.34
CA ALA A 370 -11.93 -36.11 -5.76
C ALA A 370 -11.97 -34.60 -6.10
N PHE A 371 -12.59 -33.80 -5.25
CA PHE A 371 -12.63 -32.35 -5.42
C PHE A 371 -11.25 -31.72 -5.20
N LEU A 372 -10.48 -32.18 -4.22
CA LEU A 372 -9.12 -31.73 -3.99
C LEU A 372 -8.22 -31.95 -5.22
N LYS A 373 -8.28 -33.14 -5.84
CA LYS A 373 -7.55 -33.44 -7.09
C LYS A 373 -7.91 -32.42 -8.18
N HIS A 374 -9.18 -32.08 -8.31
CA HIS A 374 -9.64 -31.08 -9.27
C HIS A 374 -9.05 -29.70 -9.00
N ILE A 375 -9.11 -29.18 -7.77
CA ILE A 375 -8.62 -27.83 -7.45
C ILE A 375 -7.09 -27.73 -7.46
N LEU A 376 -6.37 -28.81 -7.16
CA LEU A 376 -4.91 -28.85 -7.26
C LEU A 376 -4.44 -28.61 -8.71
N GLN A 377 -5.18 -29.13 -9.69
CA GLN A 377 -4.82 -29.04 -11.12
C GLN A 377 -5.38 -27.80 -11.81
N LYS A 378 -6.25 -27.03 -11.15
CA LYS A 378 -6.94 -25.87 -11.74
C LYS A 378 -6.00 -24.68 -11.86
N PRO A 379 -5.63 -24.21 -13.07
CA PRO A 379 -4.67 -23.12 -13.24
C PRO A 379 -5.29 -21.72 -13.02
N VAL A 380 -6.58 -21.60 -13.31
CA VAL A 380 -7.39 -20.37 -13.13
C VAL A 380 -8.71 -20.71 -12.45
N VAL A 381 -9.34 -19.73 -11.84
CA VAL A 381 -10.60 -19.90 -11.10
C VAL A 381 -11.72 -19.23 -11.85
N ASN A 382 -12.62 -20.02 -12.44
CA ASN A 382 -13.84 -19.50 -13.08
C ASN A 382 -15.00 -19.58 -12.08
N THR A 383 -15.26 -18.50 -11.37
CA THR A 383 -16.30 -18.45 -10.35
C THR A 383 -16.93 -17.07 -10.25
N ARG A 384 -18.07 -17.02 -9.59
CA ARG A 384 -18.78 -15.77 -9.33
C ARG A 384 -18.44 -15.28 -7.94
N ARG A 385 -17.87 -14.09 -7.82
CA ARG A 385 -17.61 -13.45 -6.51
C ARG A 385 -18.92 -13.17 -5.77
N PRO A 386 -18.90 -13.09 -4.43
CA PRO A 386 -20.05 -12.58 -3.69
C PRO A 386 -20.46 -11.20 -4.26
N ASN A 387 -21.75 -10.99 -4.48
CA ASN A 387 -22.33 -9.76 -5.02
C ASN A 387 -21.98 -9.43 -6.48
N ALA A 388 -21.20 -10.25 -7.19
CA ALA A 388 -20.97 -10.07 -8.62
C ALA A 388 -22.15 -10.58 -9.44
N SER A 389 -22.43 -9.94 -10.59
CA SER A 389 -23.51 -10.34 -11.51
C SER A 389 -23.10 -11.49 -12.44
N ALA A 390 -21.82 -11.60 -12.79
CA ALA A 390 -21.29 -12.53 -13.77
C ALA A 390 -20.23 -13.47 -13.19
N VAL A 391 -19.95 -14.57 -13.89
CA VAL A 391 -18.79 -15.42 -13.66
C VAL A 391 -17.57 -14.73 -14.22
N GLU A 392 -16.50 -14.69 -13.44
CA GLU A 392 -15.21 -14.07 -13.79
C GLU A 392 -14.13 -15.14 -13.80
N GLU A 393 -13.16 -14.96 -14.70
CA GLU A 393 -11.92 -15.71 -14.64
C GLU A 393 -10.97 -15.00 -13.66
N LEU A 394 -10.75 -15.63 -12.52
CA LEU A 394 -9.88 -15.12 -11.47
C LEU A 394 -8.53 -15.84 -11.53
N ARG A 395 -7.49 -15.07 -11.30
CA ARG A 395 -6.13 -15.59 -11.18
C ARG A 395 -6.01 -16.50 -9.95
N ARG A 396 -5.35 -17.62 -10.11
CA ARG A 396 -4.94 -18.44 -8.97
C ARG A 396 -3.62 -17.93 -8.41
N TYR A 397 -3.58 -17.68 -7.10
CA TYR A 397 -2.38 -17.39 -6.33
C TYR A 397 -1.97 -18.57 -5.44
N ALA A 398 -2.94 -19.32 -4.95
CA ALA A 398 -2.71 -20.34 -3.93
C ALA A 398 -1.91 -21.53 -4.43
N SER A 399 -0.92 -21.89 -3.63
CA SER A 399 -0.32 -23.23 -3.62
C SER A 399 -0.70 -23.94 -2.34
N PHE A 400 -0.59 -25.28 -2.36
CA PHE A 400 -0.96 -26.11 -1.22
C PHE A 400 0.27 -26.72 -0.56
N ILE A 401 0.18 -26.88 0.75
CA ILE A 401 1.04 -27.70 1.58
C ILE A 401 0.14 -28.51 2.52
N ALA A 402 0.59 -29.65 3.01
CA ALA A 402 -0.23 -30.47 3.89
C ALA A 402 0.58 -30.98 5.09
N THR A 403 -0.13 -31.26 6.17
CA THR A 403 0.45 -31.90 7.36
C THR A 403 -0.37 -33.13 7.75
N SER A 404 0.29 -34.18 8.28
CA SER A 404 -0.36 -35.35 8.82
C SER A 404 0.41 -35.91 10.01
N ASN A 405 -0.29 -36.64 10.88
CA ASN A 405 0.30 -37.39 11.96
C ASN A 405 0.49 -38.90 11.60
N HIS A 406 -0.16 -39.34 10.53
CA HIS A 406 -0.17 -40.72 10.07
C HIS A 406 0.46 -40.88 8.68
N ARG A 407 1.03 -42.05 8.40
CA ARG A 407 1.64 -42.37 7.08
C ARG A 407 0.61 -42.90 6.08
N ASP A 408 -0.43 -43.56 6.55
CA ASP A 408 -1.47 -44.14 5.72
C ASP A 408 -2.56 -43.11 5.43
N LEU A 409 -2.39 -42.41 4.35
CA LEU A 409 -3.13 -41.16 4.08
C LEU A 409 -4.20 -41.27 2.98
N LEU A 410 -4.10 -42.26 2.12
CA LEU A 410 -4.97 -42.46 0.96
C LEU A 410 -5.35 -43.93 0.85
N THR A 411 -6.60 -44.24 1.13
CA THR A 411 -7.22 -45.53 0.84
C THR A 411 -7.86 -45.55 -0.53
#